data_7e316cccc65a5885f3d73c732269e79c
#
_entry.id   7e316cccc65a5885f3d73c732269e79c
#
_cell.length_a   1.000
_cell.length_b   1.000
_cell.length_c   1.000
_cell.angle_alpha   90.00
_cell.angle_beta   90.00
_cell.angle_gamma   90.00
#
_symmetry.space_group_name_H-M   'P 1'
#
loop_
_entity.id
_entity.type
_entity.pdbx_description
1 polymer ?
#
loop_
_entity_poly.entity_id
_entity_poly.type
_entity_poly.pdbx_seq_one_letter_code
_entity_poly.pdbx_strand_id
1 'polypeptide(L)'
;MSLKFSARLIAALVAAPLVLAMTGCVVAPPLPPPPHHPAYLHALTDLRDARWNLEHRAGDAAVSTQEDVAIVETDRAINEAQTAAMEDGKNIAQHPPEDAHIDRRGRLHHAAELLRKARKDVAEGESNPQSVDLRNRVIGHIDLAIQATDHAIHDVEQGR
;
A
#
# COMPACT_ATOMS: atom_id res chain seq x y z
N MET A 1 64.07 10.62 79.12
CA MET A 1 64.29 11.01 77.73
C MET A 1 62.93 11.38 77.11
N SER A 2 62.74 12.71 76.99
CA SER A 2 61.42 13.27 76.57
C SER A 2 61.51 13.68 75.11
N LEU A 3 60.63 13.17 74.27
CA LEU A 3 60.47 13.63 72.88
C LEU A 3 59.15 14.37 72.78
N LYS A 4 59.26 15.67 72.56
CA LYS A 4 58.15 16.57 72.30
C LYS A 4 57.79 16.50 70.81
N PHE A 5 56.61 16.04 70.46
CA PHE A 5 56.07 16.16 69.13
C PHE A 5 55.23 17.42 69.00
N SER A 6 55.65 18.31 68.14
CA SER A 6 54.90 19.52 67.79
C SER A 6 53.91 19.22 66.71
N ALA A 7 52.64 19.44 67.00
CA ALA A 7 51.57 19.37 66.03
C ALA A 7 51.54 20.67 65.16
N ARG A 8 51.79 20.50 63.87
CA ARG A 8 51.53 21.57 62.88
C ARG A 8 50.15 21.34 62.21
N LEU A 9 49.21 22.22 62.53
CA LEU A 9 47.94 22.31 61.84
C LEU A 9 48.18 22.81 60.41
N ILE A 10 47.87 22.00 59.42
CA ILE A 10 47.79 22.40 58.04
C ILE A 10 46.30 22.55 57.71
N ALA A 11 45.87 23.79 57.54
CA ALA A 11 44.52 24.11 57.06
C ALA A 11 44.47 23.85 55.53
N ALA A 12 43.80 22.79 55.12
CA ALA A 12 43.56 22.51 53.71
C ALA A 12 42.30 23.24 53.26
N LEU A 13 42.49 24.23 52.43
CA LEU A 13 41.40 24.96 51.72
C LEU A 13 40.86 24.04 50.63
N VAL A 14 39.68 23.48 50.81
CA VAL A 14 38.97 22.69 49.79
C VAL A 14 38.24 23.66 48.86
N ALA A 15 38.79 23.93 47.70
CA ALA A 15 38.11 24.63 46.64
C ALA A 15 37.18 23.61 45.91
N ALA A 16 35.88 23.77 46.08
CA ALA A 16 34.88 22.98 45.36
C ALA A 16 34.73 23.52 43.96
N PRO A 17 34.92 22.73 42.91
CA PRO A 17 34.60 23.17 41.54
C PRO A 17 33.08 23.21 41.36
N LEU A 18 32.55 24.38 41.02
CA LEU A 18 31.16 24.58 40.61
C LEU A 18 31.00 24.02 39.20
N VAL A 19 30.50 22.80 39.10
CA VAL A 19 30.14 22.19 37.79
C VAL A 19 28.83 22.81 37.35
N LEU A 20 28.91 23.77 36.41
CA LEU A 20 27.72 24.23 35.66
C LEU A 20 27.25 23.07 34.76
N ALA A 21 26.19 22.40 35.20
CA ALA A 21 25.44 21.47 34.34
C ALA A 21 24.71 22.28 33.24
N MET A 22 25.31 22.36 32.05
CA MET A 22 24.61 22.83 30.87
C MET A 22 23.57 21.78 30.50
N THR A 23 22.31 21.94 30.93
CA THR A 23 21.17 21.20 30.41
C THR A 23 20.92 21.66 28.97
N GLY A 24 21.65 21.12 28.02
CA GLY A 24 21.34 21.27 26.61
C GLY A 24 19.97 20.61 26.36
N CYS A 25 18.97 21.40 25.93
CA CYS A 25 17.74 20.85 25.37
C CYS A 25 18.11 20.00 24.16
N VAL A 26 18.14 18.69 24.31
CA VAL A 26 18.25 17.74 23.19
C VAL A 26 16.92 17.85 22.46
N VAL A 27 16.91 18.61 21.35
CA VAL A 27 15.78 18.61 20.42
C VAL A 27 15.75 17.20 19.81
N ALA A 28 14.70 16.43 20.13
CA ALA A 28 14.50 15.13 19.50
C ALA A 28 14.44 15.32 17.98
N PRO A 29 15.10 14.45 17.18
CA PRO A 29 14.99 14.51 15.75
C PRO A 29 13.52 14.40 15.35
N PRO A 30 13.07 15.08 14.28
CA PRO A 30 11.71 14.94 13.77
C PRO A 30 11.43 13.49 13.48
N LEU A 31 10.24 13.02 13.85
CA LEU A 31 9.80 11.66 13.53
C LEU A 31 9.84 11.49 12.00
N PRO A 32 10.27 10.31 11.51
CA PRO A 32 10.20 10.01 10.09
C PRO A 32 8.74 10.16 9.62
N PRO A 33 8.51 10.62 8.38
CA PRO A 33 7.16 10.68 7.82
C PRO A 33 6.53 9.28 7.89
N PRO A 34 5.20 9.21 8.08
CA PRO A 34 4.51 7.93 8.09
C PRO A 34 4.74 7.19 6.76
N PRO A 35 4.83 5.85 6.79
CA PRO A 35 4.96 5.06 5.58
C PRO A 35 3.83 5.40 4.60
N HIS A 36 4.19 5.56 3.33
CA HIS A 36 3.22 5.78 2.26
C HIS A 36 2.97 4.45 1.56
N HIS A 37 1.71 4.01 1.56
CA HIS A 37 1.28 2.77 0.94
C HIS A 37 0.12 3.04 -0.01
N PRO A 38 0.03 2.31 -1.13
CA PRO A 38 -1.12 2.34 -2.01
C PRO A 38 -2.42 1.99 -1.30
N ALA A 39 -3.54 2.38 -1.90
CA ALA A 39 -4.86 2.08 -1.39
C ALA A 39 -5.28 0.64 -1.73
N TYR A 40 -4.48 -0.36 -1.34
CA TYR A 40 -4.69 -1.78 -1.69
C TYR A 40 -6.07 -2.32 -1.34
N LEU A 41 -6.68 -1.91 -0.21
CA LEU A 41 -8.01 -2.40 0.16
C LEU A 41 -9.10 -1.86 -0.78
N HIS A 42 -8.99 -0.62 -1.25
CA HIS A 42 -9.90 -0.06 -2.27
C HIS A 42 -9.69 -0.77 -3.60
N ALA A 43 -8.43 -0.91 -4.04
CA ALA A 43 -8.12 -1.66 -5.24
C ALA A 43 -8.66 -3.10 -5.21
N LEU A 44 -8.57 -3.79 -4.07
CA LEU A 44 -9.12 -5.14 -3.91
C LEU A 44 -10.65 -5.17 -4.03
N THR A 45 -11.36 -4.17 -3.53
CA THR A 45 -12.81 -4.06 -3.73
C THR A 45 -13.13 -3.91 -5.21
N ASP A 46 -12.52 -2.92 -5.87
CA ASP A 46 -12.74 -2.64 -7.29
C ASP A 46 -12.37 -3.85 -8.19
N LEU A 47 -11.27 -4.55 -7.89
CA LEU A 47 -10.87 -5.75 -8.62
C LEU A 47 -11.88 -6.90 -8.47
N ARG A 48 -12.42 -7.12 -7.28
CA ARG A 48 -13.44 -8.15 -7.04
C ARG A 48 -14.75 -7.84 -7.77
N ASP A 49 -15.15 -6.56 -7.76
CA ASP A 49 -16.35 -6.11 -8.45
C ASP A 49 -16.16 -6.12 -9.98
N ALA A 50 -14.96 -5.78 -10.48
CA ALA A 50 -14.61 -5.96 -11.89
C ALA A 50 -14.70 -7.41 -12.31
N ARG A 51 -14.11 -8.33 -11.52
CA ARG A 51 -14.18 -9.76 -11.75
C ARG A 51 -15.61 -10.28 -11.80
N TRP A 52 -16.44 -9.84 -10.84
CA TRP A 52 -17.86 -10.19 -10.82
C TRP A 52 -18.57 -9.74 -12.12
N ASN A 53 -18.33 -8.51 -12.57
CA ASN A 53 -18.92 -7.99 -13.81
C ASN A 53 -18.44 -8.75 -15.06
N LEU A 54 -17.18 -9.20 -15.08
CA LEU A 54 -16.64 -10.02 -16.16
C LEU A 54 -17.26 -11.41 -16.22
N GLU A 55 -17.54 -12.03 -15.06
CA GLU A 55 -18.11 -13.39 -14.99
C GLU A 55 -19.63 -13.43 -15.20
N HIS A 56 -20.38 -12.44 -14.69
CA HIS A 56 -21.84 -12.44 -14.68
C HIS A 56 -22.40 -11.87 -15.98
N ARG A 57 -22.54 -12.76 -16.97
CA ARG A 57 -23.11 -12.42 -18.27
C ARG A 57 -24.62 -12.54 -18.27
N ALA A 58 -25.28 -11.60 -18.94
CA ALA A 58 -26.70 -11.70 -19.19
C ALA A 58 -26.96 -12.71 -20.30
N GLY A 59 -27.71 -13.76 -19.99
CA GLY A 59 -28.02 -14.82 -20.94
C GLY A 59 -26.90 -15.84 -21.18
N ASP A 60 -27.12 -16.78 -22.10
CA ASP A 60 -26.18 -17.86 -22.44
C ASP A 60 -25.09 -17.41 -23.45
N ALA A 61 -24.74 -16.14 -23.47
CA ALA A 61 -23.69 -15.64 -24.37
C ALA A 61 -22.37 -16.37 -24.09
N ALA A 62 -21.79 -16.95 -25.12
CA ALA A 62 -20.48 -17.56 -25.03
C ALA A 62 -19.47 -16.53 -24.51
N VAL A 63 -18.60 -16.99 -23.61
CA VAL A 63 -17.48 -16.16 -23.13
C VAL A 63 -16.59 -15.88 -24.31
N SER A 64 -16.28 -14.63 -24.57
CA SER A 64 -15.20 -14.34 -25.51
C SER A 64 -13.87 -14.75 -24.88
N THR A 65 -12.92 -15.18 -25.69
CA THR A 65 -11.56 -15.48 -25.23
C THR A 65 -10.94 -14.29 -24.49
N GLN A 66 -11.30 -13.08 -24.89
CA GLN A 66 -10.81 -11.85 -24.26
C GLN A 66 -11.37 -11.66 -22.84
N GLU A 67 -12.64 -11.99 -22.59
CA GLU A 67 -13.21 -11.97 -21.26
C GLU A 67 -12.55 -13.00 -20.34
N ASP A 68 -12.23 -14.20 -20.85
CA ASP A 68 -11.50 -15.22 -20.08
C ASP A 68 -10.08 -14.73 -19.70
N VAL A 69 -9.39 -14.07 -20.63
CA VAL A 69 -8.08 -13.45 -20.33
C VAL A 69 -8.24 -12.37 -19.27
N ALA A 70 -9.24 -11.50 -19.40
CA ALA A 70 -9.48 -10.44 -18.43
C ALA A 70 -9.76 -11.00 -17.02
N ILE A 71 -10.56 -12.07 -16.89
CA ILE A 71 -10.83 -12.75 -15.63
C ILE A 71 -9.54 -13.29 -15.01
N VAL A 72 -8.75 -14.02 -15.79
CA VAL A 72 -7.49 -14.63 -15.30
C VAL A 72 -6.51 -13.56 -14.82
N GLU A 73 -6.34 -12.48 -15.57
CA GLU A 73 -5.44 -11.40 -15.16
C GLU A 73 -5.97 -10.62 -13.95
N THR A 74 -7.28 -10.44 -13.86
CA THR A 74 -7.90 -9.85 -12.64
C THR A 74 -7.68 -10.73 -11.41
N ASP A 75 -7.82 -12.06 -11.52
CA ASP A 75 -7.53 -12.99 -10.42
C ASP A 75 -6.05 -12.92 -9.98
N ARG A 76 -5.13 -12.81 -10.92
CA ARG A 76 -3.70 -12.61 -10.60
C ARG A 76 -3.48 -11.30 -9.87
N ALA A 77 -4.07 -10.21 -10.34
CA ALA A 77 -4.00 -8.91 -9.70
C ALA A 77 -4.55 -8.97 -8.26
N ILE A 78 -5.69 -9.63 -8.02
CA ILE A 78 -6.27 -9.83 -6.69
C ILE A 78 -5.28 -10.56 -5.77
N ASN A 79 -4.70 -11.66 -6.21
CA ASN A 79 -3.77 -12.46 -5.40
C ASN A 79 -2.51 -11.67 -5.01
N GLU A 80 -1.92 -10.94 -5.94
CA GLU A 80 -0.74 -10.11 -5.68
C GLU A 80 -1.09 -8.91 -4.78
N ALA A 81 -2.24 -8.26 -5.01
CA ALA A 81 -2.69 -7.14 -4.17
C ALA A 81 -3.02 -7.57 -2.74
N GLN A 82 -3.58 -8.78 -2.55
CA GLN A 82 -3.79 -9.35 -1.21
C GLN A 82 -2.46 -9.56 -0.49
N THR A 83 -1.46 -10.10 -1.18
CA THR A 83 -0.13 -10.31 -0.62
C THR A 83 0.50 -8.97 -0.21
N ALA A 84 0.46 -7.97 -1.09
CA ALA A 84 0.98 -6.64 -0.80
C ALA A 84 0.25 -5.98 0.39
N ALA A 85 -1.08 -6.07 0.43
CA ALA A 85 -1.87 -5.53 1.54
C ALA A 85 -1.52 -6.20 2.89
N MET A 86 -1.28 -7.53 2.89
CA MET A 86 -0.87 -8.25 4.10
C MET A 86 0.54 -7.86 4.55
N GLU A 87 1.48 -7.67 3.62
CA GLU A 87 2.83 -7.18 3.93
C GLU A 87 2.81 -5.79 4.54
N ASP A 88 1.85 -4.94 4.15
CA ASP A 88 1.60 -3.63 4.73
C ASP A 88 0.78 -3.68 6.03
N GLY A 89 0.51 -4.88 6.56
CA GLY A 89 -0.25 -5.08 7.80
C GLY A 89 -1.74 -4.74 7.69
N LYS A 90 -2.29 -4.68 6.47
CA LYS A 90 -3.72 -4.44 6.25
C LYS A 90 -4.55 -5.67 6.52
N ASN A 91 -5.75 -5.47 7.05
CA ASN A 91 -6.72 -6.55 7.21
C ASN A 91 -7.52 -6.72 5.91
N ILE A 92 -7.19 -7.74 5.12
CA ILE A 92 -7.84 -8.04 3.83
C ILE A 92 -9.31 -8.49 3.94
N ALA A 93 -9.81 -8.74 5.16
CA ALA A 93 -11.23 -8.97 5.40
C ALA A 93 -12.03 -7.65 5.45
N GLN A 94 -11.37 -6.51 5.51
CA GLN A 94 -12.04 -5.21 5.35
C GLN A 94 -12.38 -5.00 3.88
N HIS A 95 -13.63 -4.60 3.65
CA HIS A 95 -14.15 -4.30 2.32
C HIS A 95 -14.64 -2.85 2.32
N PRO A 96 -13.79 -1.87 1.94
CA PRO A 96 -14.25 -0.52 1.68
C PRO A 96 -15.37 -0.55 0.64
N PRO A 97 -16.33 0.39 0.68
CA PRO A 97 -17.36 0.45 -0.36
C PRO A 97 -16.70 0.72 -1.72
N GLU A 98 -17.33 0.21 -2.79
CA GLU A 98 -16.97 0.57 -4.16
C GLU A 98 -17.11 2.09 -4.34
N ASP A 99 -16.10 2.73 -4.88
CA ASP A 99 -16.06 4.17 -5.16
C ASP A 99 -15.88 4.48 -6.66
N ALA A 100 -15.95 3.45 -7.51
CA ALA A 100 -15.95 3.63 -8.94
C ALA A 100 -17.29 4.18 -9.45
N HIS A 101 -17.24 4.98 -10.50
CA HIS A 101 -18.44 5.50 -11.12
C HIS A 101 -19.16 4.39 -11.90
N ILE A 102 -20.45 4.18 -11.63
CA ILE A 102 -21.25 3.18 -12.33
C ILE A 102 -21.40 3.58 -13.81
N ASP A 103 -20.83 2.76 -14.70
CA ASP A 103 -20.99 2.94 -16.14
C ASP A 103 -22.29 2.32 -16.62
N ARG A 104 -23.18 3.15 -17.19
CA ARG A 104 -24.50 2.74 -17.69
C ARG A 104 -24.45 2.05 -19.06
N ARG A 105 -23.29 2.03 -19.72
CA ARG A 105 -23.11 1.38 -21.04
C ARG A 105 -23.05 -0.14 -20.96
N GLY A 106 -23.03 -0.69 -19.75
CA GLY A 106 -23.08 -2.12 -19.52
C GLY A 106 -21.91 -2.67 -18.67
N ARG A 107 -21.98 -3.95 -18.35
CA ARG A 107 -21.07 -4.63 -17.43
C ARG A 107 -19.60 -4.58 -17.82
N LEU A 108 -19.27 -4.71 -19.13
CA LEU A 108 -17.87 -4.67 -19.58
C LEU A 108 -17.27 -3.27 -19.42
N HIS A 109 -18.02 -2.23 -19.74
CA HIS A 109 -17.58 -0.86 -19.50
C HIS A 109 -17.42 -0.58 -18.01
N HIS A 110 -18.34 -1.09 -17.18
CA HIS A 110 -18.23 -0.95 -15.72
C HIS A 110 -17.00 -1.71 -15.18
N ALA A 111 -16.76 -2.94 -15.64
CA ALA A 111 -15.56 -3.68 -15.30
C ALA A 111 -14.27 -2.91 -15.69
N ALA A 112 -14.26 -2.30 -16.88
CA ALA A 112 -13.12 -1.50 -17.32
C ALA A 112 -12.88 -0.26 -16.44
N GLU A 113 -13.95 0.41 -15.98
CA GLU A 113 -13.85 1.54 -15.04
C GLU A 113 -13.29 1.10 -13.67
N LEU A 114 -13.79 -0.01 -13.12
CA LEU A 114 -13.31 -0.61 -11.88
C LEU A 114 -11.82 -0.98 -11.97
N LEU A 115 -11.40 -1.62 -13.06
CA LEU A 115 -10.00 -1.96 -13.31
C LEU A 115 -9.11 -0.71 -13.38
N ARG A 116 -9.56 0.35 -14.07
CA ARG A 116 -8.81 1.62 -14.15
C ARG A 116 -8.71 2.30 -12.79
N LYS A 117 -9.77 2.24 -12.00
CA LYS A 117 -9.77 2.78 -10.63
C LYS A 117 -8.81 2.01 -9.73
N ALA A 118 -8.89 0.68 -9.72
CA ALA A 118 -7.96 -0.18 -8.98
C ALA A 118 -6.50 0.10 -9.37
N ARG A 119 -6.23 0.25 -10.69
CA ARG A 119 -4.90 0.63 -11.18
C ARG A 119 -4.41 1.94 -10.58
N LYS A 120 -5.28 2.96 -10.51
CA LYS A 120 -4.95 4.26 -9.94
C LYS A 120 -4.58 4.13 -8.46
N ASP A 121 -5.38 3.37 -7.70
CA ASP A 121 -5.16 3.17 -6.28
C ASP A 121 -3.85 2.44 -5.98
N VAL A 122 -3.49 1.44 -6.81
CA VAL A 122 -2.21 0.72 -6.70
C VAL A 122 -1.03 1.55 -7.21
N ALA A 123 -1.24 2.50 -8.13
CA ALA A 123 -0.18 3.33 -8.69
C ALA A 123 0.38 4.38 -7.72
N GLU A 124 -0.25 4.60 -6.57
CA GLU A 124 0.28 5.46 -5.52
C GLU A 124 1.65 4.99 -5.05
N GLY A 125 2.43 5.92 -4.49
CA GLY A 125 3.80 5.62 -4.06
C GLY A 125 3.84 4.54 -2.97
N GLU A 126 4.74 3.56 -3.15
CA GLU A 126 5.01 2.51 -2.17
C GLU A 126 6.34 2.77 -1.46
N SER A 127 6.32 2.91 -0.14
CA SER A 127 7.50 3.14 0.67
C SER A 127 8.14 1.86 1.24
N ASN A 128 7.42 0.74 1.19
CA ASN A 128 7.95 -0.56 1.59
C ASN A 128 8.72 -1.19 0.43
N PRO A 129 10.07 -1.31 0.51
CA PRO A 129 10.86 -1.87 -0.59
C PRO A 129 10.50 -3.32 -0.96
N GLN A 130 9.98 -4.09 0.00
CA GLN A 130 9.56 -5.48 -0.21
C GLN A 130 8.26 -5.57 -1.03
N SER A 131 7.39 -4.57 -0.88
CA SER A 131 6.11 -4.51 -1.58
C SER A 131 6.18 -3.83 -2.97
N VAL A 132 7.30 -3.17 -3.30
CA VAL A 132 7.44 -2.48 -4.61
C VAL A 132 7.29 -3.43 -5.79
N ASP A 133 7.91 -4.62 -5.73
CA ASP A 133 7.81 -5.61 -6.80
C ASP A 133 6.40 -6.18 -6.90
N LEU A 134 5.74 -6.45 -5.77
CA LEU A 134 4.33 -6.87 -5.72
C LEU A 134 3.45 -5.83 -6.38
N ARG A 135 3.58 -4.56 -5.99
CA ARG A 135 2.84 -3.45 -6.59
C ARG A 135 3.01 -3.40 -8.11
N ASN A 136 4.23 -3.53 -8.60
CA ASN A 136 4.52 -3.48 -10.04
C ASN A 136 3.88 -4.66 -10.78
N ARG A 137 3.84 -5.87 -10.20
CA ARG A 137 3.14 -7.02 -10.77
C ARG A 137 1.64 -6.82 -10.77
N VAL A 138 1.05 -6.31 -9.68
CA VAL A 138 -0.38 -5.95 -9.62
C VAL A 138 -0.74 -5.01 -10.77
N ILE A 139 0.03 -3.92 -10.96
CA ILE A 139 -0.19 -2.98 -12.06
C ILE A 139 -0.10 -3.69 -13.41
N GLY A 140 0.90 -4.55 -13.62
CA GLY A 140 1.07 -5.30 -14.86
C GLY A 140 -0.14 -6.20 -15.18
N HIS A 141 -0.67 -6.93 -14.20
CA HIS A 141 -1.86 -7.76 -14.36
C HIS A 141 -3.12 -6.93 -14.60
N ILE A 142 -3.29 -5.79 -13.90
CA ILE A 142 -4.42 -4.89 -14.15
C ILE A 142 -4.35 -4.32 -15.58
N ASP A 143 -3.18 -3.92 -16.06
CA ASP A 143 -3.02 -3.40 -17.42
C ASP A 143 -3.40 -4.43 -18.48
N LEU A 144 -3.03 -5.71 -18.29
CA LEU A 144 -3.44 -6.80 -19.16
C LEU A 144 -4.96 -7.07 -19.09
N ALA A 145 -5.54 -7.02 -17.90
CA ALA A 145 -6.99 -7.16 -17.72
C ALA A 145 -7.77 -6.01 -18.40
N ILE A 146 -7.31 -4.77 -18.30
CA ILE A 146 -7.89 -3.61 -19.00
C ILE A 146 -7.83 -3.83 -20.50
N GLN A 147 -6.66 -4.20 -21.05
CA GLN A 147 -6.49 -4.44 -22.47
C GLN A 147 -7.45 -5.52 -22.98
N ALA A 148 -7.54 -6.65 -22.28
CA ALA A 148 -8.44 -7.73 -22.64
C ALA A 148 -9.91 -7.32 -22.55
N THR A 149 -10.30 -6.55 -21.52
CA THR A 149 -11.66 -6.03 -21.38
C THR A 149 -12.01 -5.04 -22.50
N ASP A 150 -11.09 -4.15 -22.87
CA ASP A 150 -11.30 -3.20 -23.98
C ASP A 150 -11.43 -3.94 -25.32
N HIS A 151 -10.70 -5.04 -25.54
CA HIS A 151 -10.88 -5.90 -26.71
C HIS A 151 -12.24 -6.59 -26.70
N ALA A 152 -12.69 -7.11 -25.56
CA ALA A 152 -14.03 -7.71 -25.43
C ALA A 152 -15.15 -6.68 -25.70
N ILE A 153 -15.02 -5.44 -25.23
CA ILE A 153 -15.94 -4.35 -25.55
C ILE A 153 -16.00 -4.12 -27.06
N HIS A 154 -14.84 -4.00 -27.69
CA HIS A 154 -14.74 -3.79 -29.12
C HIS A 154 -15.40 -4.94 -29.93
N ASP A 155 -15.16 -6.20 -29.54
CA ASP A 155 -15.76 -7.36 -30.21
C ASP A 155 -17.29 -7.37 -30.11
N VAL A 156 -17.85 -7.03 -28.93
CA VAL A 156 -19.30 -6.88 -28.72
C VAL A 156 -19.85 -5.75 -29.59
N GLU A 157 -19.19 -4.60 -29.64
CA GLU A 157 -19.61 -3.46 -30.47
C GLU A 157 -19.57 -3.75 -31.97
N GLN A 158 -18.69 -4.66 -32.41
CA GLN A 158 -18.58 -5.13 -33.80
C GLN A 158 -19.50 -6.32 -34.12
N GLY A 159 -20.23 -6.84 -33.14
CA GLY A 159 -21.10 -8.00 -33.29
C GLY A 159 -20.36 -9.31 -33.52
N ARG A 160 -19.18 -9.42 -32.96
CA ARG A 160 -18.31 -10.61 -33.02
C ARG A 160 -18.41 -11.44 -31.77
#